data_430c29d674a85c3f3d1111812861917d
#
_entry.id   430c29d674a85c3f3d1111812861917d
#
_cell.length_a   1.000
_cell.length_b   1.000
_cell.length_c   1.000
_cell.angle_alpha   90.00
_cell.angle_beta   90.00
_cell.angle_gamma   90.00
#
_symmetry.space_group_name_H-M   'P 1'
#
loop_
_entity.id
_entity.type
_entity.pdbx_description
1 polymer ?
#
loop_
_entity_poly.entity_id
_entity_poly.type
_entity_poly.pdbx_seq_one_letter_code
_entity_poly.pdbx_strand_id
1 'polypeptide(L)'
;MASLEQLGSEKYVLLTTFRRDGRAVPTALWVMPDGTGLAFWTPKNTGKLKRIRNNGRVTVAACDVRGNPKGEPIEAQARIGDAADRARVSESLKQKYGVIGRVSLVGSRIRRGADGTSIILVN
;
A
#
# COMPACT_ATOMS: atom_id res chain seq x y z
N MET A 1 -1.73 -3.90 -21.08
CA MET A 1 -0.83 -3.79 -19.90
C MET A 1 -1.53 -3.08 -18.76
N ALA A 2 -1.39 -3.58 -17.55
CA ALA A 2 -1.91 -2.88 -16.37
C ALA A 2 -1.10 -1.63 -16.10
N SER A 3 -1.76 -0.58 -15.61
CA SER A 3 -1.13 0.65 -15.17
C SER A 3 -1.26 0.77 -13.66
N LEU A 4 -0.52 1.69 -13.04
CA LEU A 4 -0.67 1.96 -11.62
C LEU A 4 -2.11 2.32 -11.29
N GLU A 5 -2.72 3.19 -12.10
CA GLU A 5 -4.10 3.62 -11.88
C GLU A 5 -5.07 2.44 -11.88
N GLN A 6 -4.90 1.48 -12.78
CA GLN A 6 -5.74 0.29 -12.84
C GLN A 6 -5.61 -0.58 -11.59
N LEU A 7 -4.41 -0.66 -11.02
CA LEU A 7 -4.19 -1.42 -9.78
C LEU A 7 -4.96 -0.83 -8.60
N GLY A 8 -5.30 0.45 -8.65
CA GLY A 8 -6.09 1.09 -7.60
C GLY A 8 -7.47 0.50 -7.41
N SER A 9 -8.01 -0.21 -8.38
CA SER A 9 -9.31 -0.88 -8.28
C SER A 9 -9.21 -2.32 -7.77
N GLU A 10 -8.01 -2.85 -7.59
CA GLU A 10 -7.81 -4.20 -7.04
C GLU A 10 -8.06 -4.21 -5.53
N LYS A 11 -8.38 -5.37 -4.98
CA LYS A 11 -8.53 -5.50 -3.54
C LYS A 11 -7.16 -5.63 -2.87
N TYR A 12 -6.27 -6.40 -3.47
CA TYR A 12 -4.92 -6.62 -2.96
C TYR A 12 -3.91 -6.33 -4.06
N VAL A 13 -2.82 -5.71 -3.67
CA VAL A 13 -1.67 -5.49 -4.54
C VAL A 13 -0.42 -5.98 -3.82
N LEU A 14 0.39 -6.72 -4.54
CA LEU A 14 1.67 -7.20 -4.05
C LEU A 14 2.68 -6.07 -4.18
N LEU A 15 3.06 -5.50 -3.05
CA LEU A 15 4.10 -4.48 -2.98
C LEU A 15 5.41 -5.16 -2.67
N THR A 16 6.37 -5.04 -3.55
CA THR A 16 7.71 -5.62 -3.37
C THR A 16 8.70 -4.51 -3.11
N THR A 17 9.33 -4.56 -1.94
CA THR A 17 10.43 -3.67 -1.55
C THR A 17 11.73 -4.43 -1.64
N PHE A 18 12.87 -3.72 -1.57
CA PHE A 18 14.17 -4.35 -1.77
C PHE A 18 15.09 -4.07 -0.59
N ARG A 19 15.78 -5.13 -0.13
CA ARG A 19 16.79 -5.02 0.90
C ARG A 19 18.05 -4.37 0.31
N ARG A 20 18.97 -3.96 1.17
CA ARG A 20 20.24 -3.33 0.72
C ARG A 20 21.05 -4.23 -0.21
N ASP A 21 20.95 -5.55 -0.01
CA ASP A 21 21.64 -6.52 -0.88
C ASP A 21 20.87 -6.84 -2.16
N GLY A 22 19.73 -6.18 -2.39
CA GLY A 22 18.93 -6.35 -3.60
C GLY A 22 17.85 -7.40 -3.51
N ARG A 23 17.75 -8.13 -2.41
CA ARG A 23 16.71 -9.17 -2.27
C ARG A 23 15.32 -8.57 -2.18
N ALA A 24 14.40 -9.14 -2.94
CA ALA A 24 13.02 -8.71 -3.00
C ALA A 24 12.23 -9.22 -1.78
N VAL A 25 11.39 -8.36 -1.22
CA VAL A 25 10.50 -8.73 -0.09
C VAL A 25 9.08 -8.36 -0.48
N PRO A 26 8.27 -9.31 -0.96
CA PRO A 26 6.89 -9.04 -1.36
C PRO A 26 5.94 -9.07 -0.18
N THR A 27 4.91 -8.21 -0.21
CA THR A 27 3.84 -8.18 0.79
C THR A 27 2.52 -7.88 0.09
N ALA A 28 1.49 -8.69 0.34
CA ALA A 28 0.15 -8.42 -0.14
C ALA A 28 -0.50 -7.40 0.78
N LEU A 29 -0.97 -6.29 0.23
CA LEU A 29 -1.57 -5.19 0.98
C LEU A 29 -2.87 -4.73 0.34
N TRP A 30 -3.75 -4.18 1.16
CA TRP A 30 -4.89 -3.43 0.65
C TRP A 30 -4.37 -2.17 -0.02
N VAL A 31 -4.95 -1.86 -1.18
CA VAL A 31 -4.53 -0.74 -2.00
C VAL A 31 -5.66 0.28 -2.12
N MET A 32 -5.32 1.55 -2.14
CA MET A 32 -6.23 2.64 -2.45
C MET A 32 -5.73 3.38 -3.67
N PRO A 33 -6.64 3.85 -4.54
CA PRO A 33 -6.22 4.76 -5.60
C PRO A 33 -5.83 6.11 -5.00
N ASP A 34 -4.79 6.73 -5.57
CA ASP A 34 -4.33 8.05 -5.12
C ASP A 34 -3.92 8.86 -6.35
N GLY A 35 -4.88 9.55 -6.95
CA GLY A 35 -4.68 10.20 -8.24
C GLY A 35 -4.37 9.14 -9.30
N THR A 36 -3.24 9.28 -9.97
CA THR A 36 -2.76 8.29 -10.95
C THR A 36 -1.85 7.23 -10.32
N GLY A 37 -1.55 7.37 -9.03
CA GLY A 37 -0.72 6.42 -8.29
C GLY A 37 -1.53 5.59 -7.32
N LEU A 38 -0.83 5.02 -6.34
CA LEU A 38 -1.41 4.12 -5.35
C LEU A 38 -1.03 4.56 -3.94
N ALA A 39 -1.87 4.17 -2.98
CA ALA A 39 -1.58 4.35 -1.57
C ALA A 39 -1.82 3.04 -0.83
N PHE A 40 -1.03 2.80 0.20
CA PHE A 40 -1.14 1.62 1.06
C PHE A 40 -1.15 2.05 2.52
N TRP A 41 -2.02 1.41 3.29
CA TRP A 41 -2.13 1.65 4.73
C TRP A 41 -1.41 0.52 5.46
N THR A 42 -0.40 0.84 6.26
CA THR A 42 0.44 -0.17 6.89
C THR A 42 0.82 0.21 8.32
N PRO A 43 1.05 -0.75 9.22
CA PRO A 43 1.56 -0.44 10.56
C PRO A 43 2.92 0.26 10.51
N LYS A 44 3.16 1.13 11.48
CA LYS A 44 4.47 1.76 11.68
C LYS A 44 5.52 0.72 12.04
N ASN A 45 6.77 1.10 11.88
CA ASN A 45 7.93 0.29 12.32
C ASN A 45 8.01 -1.09 11.67
N THR A 46 7.50 -1.21 10.45
CA THR A 46 7.66 -2.43 9.68
C THR A 46 8.94 -2.37 8.85
N GLY A 47 9.45 -3.53 8.49
CA GLY A 47 10.65 -3.62 7.65
C GLY A 47 10.48 -2.95 6.29
N LYS A 48 9.25 -2.97 5.73
CA LYS A 48 9.01 -2.34 4.42
C LYS A 48 9.19 -0.82 4.46
N LEU A 49 8.82 -0.16 5.57
CA LEU A 49 9.05 1.29 5.70
C LEU A 49 10.53 1.61 5.73
N LYS A 50 11.30 0.82 6.46
CA LYS A 50 12.75 0.97 6.53
C LYS A 50 13.39 0.77 5.14
N ARG A 51 12.95 -0.25 4.41
CA ARG A 51 13.46 -0.50 3.06
C ARG A 51 13.14 0.64 2.10
N ILE A 52 11.94 1.21 2.18
CA ILE A 52 11.54 2.34 1.34
C ILE A 52 12.35 3.58 1.66
N ARG A 53 12.65 3.84 2.93
CA ARG A 53 13.53 4.97 3.30
C ARG A 53 14.93 4.83 2.72
N ASN A 54 15.43 3.62 2.64
CA ASN A 54 16.76 3.35 2.09
C ASN A 54 16.75 3.33 0.55
N ASN A 55 15.68 2.81 -0.03
CA ASN A 55 15.55 2.68 -1.48
C ASN A 55 14.07 2.71 -1.84
N GLY A 56 13.64 3.81 -2.45
CA GLY A 56 12.24 4.01 -2.82
C GLY A 56 11.79 3.19 -4.03
N ARG A 57 12.68 2.49 -4.69
CA ARG A 57 12.31 1.64 -5.82
C ARG A 57 11.47 0.46 -5.33
N VAL A 58 10.33 0.24 -5.97
CA VAL A 58 9.43 -0.87 -5.64
C VAL A 58 8.86 -1.45 -6.92
N THR A 59 8.23 -2.64 -6.81
CA THR A 59 7.34 -3.12 -7.85
C THR A 59 5.98 -3.39 -7.24
N VAL A 60 4.94 -3.28 -8.07
CA VAL A 60 3.56 -3.54 -7.66
C VAL A 60 2.89 -4.42 -8.71
N ALA A 61 2.09 -5.36 -8.24
CA ALA A 61 1.33 -6.26 -9.13
C ALA A 61 0.01 -6.64 -8.48
N ALA A 62 -1.02 -6.82 -9.29
CA ALA A 62 -2.27 -7.37 -8.79
C ALA A 62 -2.01 -8.75 -8.18
N CYS A 63 -2.64 -9.04 -7.04
CA CYS A 63 -2.45 -10.35 -6.39
C CYS A 63 -3.73 -10.76 -5.65
N ASP A 64 -3.73 -12.00 -5.18
CA ASP A 64 -4.78 -12.49 -4.27
C ASP A 64 -4.39 -12.21 -2.82
N VAL A 65 -5.26 -12.61 -1.89
CA VAL A 65 -5.03 -12.38 -0.45
C VAL A 65 -3.77 -13.07 0.07
N ARG A 66 -3.32 -14.11 -0.59
CA ARG A 66 -2.13 -14.87 -0.20
C ARG A 66 -0.84 -14.33 -0.80
N GLY A 67 -0.96 -13.32 -1.68
CA GLY A 67 0.20 -12.74 -2.34
C GLY A 67 0.59 -13.43 -3.63
N ASN A 68 -0.27 -14.29 -4.19
CA ASN A 68 -0.01 -14.90 -5.48
C ASN A 68 -0.29 -13.86 -6.59
N PRO A 69 0.71 -13.50 -7.41
CA PRO A 69 0.49 -12.47 -8.42
C PRO A 69 -0.49 -12.94 -9.51
N LYS A 70 -1.33 -11.98 -9.95
CA LYS A 70 -2.30 -12.19 -11.02
C LYS A 70 -1.94 -11.40 -12.28
N GLY A 71 -0.87 -10.64 -12.25
CA GLY A 71 -0.44 -9.82 -13.38
C GLY A 71 1.03 -9.50 -13.33
N GLU A 72 1.51 -8.79 -14.34
CA GLU A 72 2.90 -8.39 -14.45
C GLU A 72 3.25 -7.32 -13.42
N PRO A 73 4.43 -7.39 -12.81
CA PRO A 73 4.87 -6.33 -11.91
C PRO A 73 5.19 -5.04 -12.66
N ILE A 74 4.88 -3.91 -12.03
CA ILE A 74 5.16 -2.58 -12.56
C ILE A 74 6.18 -1.92 -11.65
N GLU A 75 7.26 -1.42 -12.20
CA GLU A 75 8.26 -0.65 -11.45
C GLU A 75 7.72 0.72 -11.12
N ALA A 76 7.98 1.19 -9.89
CA ALA A 76 7.50 2.48 -9.42
C ALA A 76 8.39 3.00 -8.30
N GLN A 77 8.09 4.20 -7.82
CA GLN A 77 8.77 4.82 -6.69
C GLN A 77 7.82 4.97 -5.53
N ALA A 78 8.27 4.61 -4.34
CA ALA A 78 7.50 4.71 -3.11
C ALA A 78 8.10 5.75 -2.18
N ARG A 79 7.24 6.41 -1.42
CA ARG A 79 7.62 7.31 -0.34
C ARG A 79 6.66 7.14 0.82
N ILE A 80 7.09 7.56 1.99
CA ILE A 80 6.24 7.52 3.18
C ILE A 80 5.46 8.83 3.24
N GLY A 81 4.13 8.74 3.35
CA GLY A 81 3.27 9.90 3.40
C GLY A 81 3.32 10.63 4.73
N ASP A 82 2.98 11.91 4.70
CA ASP A 82 2.88 12.75 5.88
C ASP A 82 1.46 12.73 6.47
N ALA A 83 1.18 13.60 7.44
CA ALA A 83 -0.12 13.67 8.11
C ALA A 83 -1.26 14.04 7.14
N ALA A 84 -1.00 14.96 6.21
CA ALA A 84 -1.99 15.35 5.20
C ALA A 84 -2.30 14.20 4.26
N ASP A 85 -1.27 13.46 3.82
CA ASP A 85 -1.43 12.26 3.01
C ASP A 85 -2.26 11.23 3.75
N ARG A 86 -2.00 11.03 5.04
CA ARG A 86 -2.73 10.07 5.88
C ARG A 86 -4.21 10.42 5.96
N ALA A 87 -4.54 11.69 6.13
CA ALA A 87 -5.94 12.14 6.19
C ALA A 87 -6.65 11.85 4.86
N ARG A 88 -6.01 12.17 3.74
CA ARG A 88 -6.56 11.92 2.40
C ARG A 88 -6.78 10.44 2.14
N VAL A 89 -5.77 9.63 2.45
CA VAL A 89 -5.83 8.18 2.21
C VAL A 89 -6.81 7.50 3.13
N SER A 90 -6.97 7.99 4.35
CA SER A 90 -7.98 7.51 5.30
C SER A 90 -9.39 7.61 4.71
N GLU A 91 -9.71 8.73 4.05
CA GLU A 91 -10.99 8.90 3.37
C GLU A 91 -11.14 7.91 2.21
N SER A 92 -10.11 7.74 1.41
CA SER A 92 -10.09 6.77 0.31
C SER A 92 -10.30 5.34 0.82
N LEU A 93 -9.67 5.01 1.94
CA LEU A 93 -9.82 3.70 2.59
C LEU A 93 -11.27 3.46 3.01
N LYS A 94 -11.90 4.45 3.63
CA LYS A 94 -13.30 4.36 4.04
C LYS A 94 -14.23 4.18 2.86
N GLN A 95 -14.01 4.92 1.79
CA GLN A 95 -14.84 4.83 0.59
C GLN A 95 -14.72 3.47 -0.08
N LYS A 96 -13.52 2.98 -0.24
CA LYS A 96 -13.26 1.72 -0.94
C LYS A 96 -13.67 0.49 -0.14
N TYR A 97 -13.36 0.50 1.16
CA TYR A 97 -13.56 -0.67 2.03
C TYR A 97 -14.62 -0.45 3.11
N GLY A 98 -15.41 0.61 2.98
CA GLY A 98 -16.35 1.04 4.02
C GLY A 98 -17.33 -0.01 4.48
N VAL A 99 -17.90 -0.79 3.57
CA VAL A 99 -18.84 -1.85 3.90
C VAL A 99 -18.15 -2.95 4.70
N ILE A 100 -16.96 -3.34 4.29
CA ILE A 100 -16.16 -4.34 4.97
C ILE A 100 -15.59 -3.76 6.27
N GLY A 101 -15.20 -2.49 6.23
CA GLY A 101 -14.54 -1.81 7.33
C GLY A 101 -15.39 -1.63 8.58
N ARG A 102 -16.72 -1.69 8.45
CA ARG A 102 -17.62 -1.53 9.60
C ARG A 102 -17.41 -2.58 10.68
N VAL A 103 -17.04 -3.79 10.29
CA VAL A 103 -16.98 -4.92 11.21
C VAL A 103 -15.62 -5.58 11.24
N SER A 104 -14.63 -4.99 10.62
CA SER A 104 -13.33 -5.62 10.42
C SER A 104 -12.20 -4.81 11.01
N LEU A 105 -11.00 -5.33 10.84
CA LEU A 105 -9.74 -4.70 11.23
C LEU A 105 -9.54 -3.31 10.61
N VAL A 106 -10.22 -3.00 9.51
CA VAL A 106 -10.10 -1.69 8.86
C VAL A 106 -10.55 -0.57 9.80
N GLY A 107 -11.71 -0.73 10.41
CA GLY A 107 -12.20 0.25 11.38
C GLY A 107 -11.25 0.45 12.54
N SER A 108 -10.71 -0.64 13.08
CA SER A 108 -9.73 -0.58 14.17
C SER A 108 -8.45 0.12 13.74
N ARG A 109 -7.97 -0.17 12.54
CA ARG A 109 -6.76 0.46 12.00
C ARG A 109 -6.94 1.96 11.81
N ILE A 110 -8.11 2.39 11.35
CA ILE A 110 -8.42 3.81 11.20
C ILE A 110 -8.41 4.50 12.55
N ARG A 111 -8.98 3.90 13.59
CA ARG A 111 -8.98 4.47 14.94
C ARG A 111 -7.59 4.59 15.52
N ARG A 112 -6.71 3.63 15.24
CA ARG A 112 -5.33 3.64 15.71
C ARG A 112 -4.43 4.44 14.79
N GLY A 113 -5.00 4.97 13.70
CA GLY A 113 -4.24 5.49 12.57
C GLY A 113 -3.19 6.51 12.88
N ALA A 114 -3.50 7.47 13.77
CA ALA A 114 -2.57 8.56 14.04
C ALA A 114 -1.26 8.05 14.64
N ASP A 115 -1.31 7.08 15.54
CA ASP A 115 -0.15 6.63 16.29
C ASP A 115 0.43 5.31 15.85
N GLY A 116 -0.37 4.45 15.24
CA GLY A 116 0.03 3.08 14.95
C GLY A 116 0.26 2.75 13.49
N THR A 117 -0.01 3.67 12.56
CA THR A 117 0.04 3.37 11.14
C THR A 117 0.80 4.42 10.34
N SER A 118 1.26 4.00 9.18
CA SER A 118 1.89 4.87 8.18
C SER A 118 1.24 4.65 6.82
N ILE A 119 1.47 5.59 5.93
CA ILE A 119 0.98 5.55 4.56
C ILE A 119 2.19 5.41 3.63
N ILE A 120 2.09 4.49 2.68
CA ILE A 120 3.05 4.38 1.60
C ILE A 120 2.38 4.89 0.33
N LEU A 121 3.01 5.85 -0.33
CA LEU A 121 2.54 6.40 -1.60
C LEU A 121 3.44 5.90 -2.71
N VAL A 122 2.82 5.47 -3.81
CA VAL A 122 3.53 4.88 -4.95
C VAL A 122 3.11 5.58 -6.24
N ASN A 123 4.09 6.05 -6.98
CA ASN A 123 3.87 6.71 -8.28
C ASN A 123 4.71 6.06 -9.38
#